data_278acd400ed92458f12b1b25dddd34f4
#
_entry.id   278acd400ed92458f12b1b25dddd34f4
#
_cell.length_a   1.000
_cell.length_b   1.000
_cell.length_c   1.000
_cell.angle_alpha   90.00
_cell.angle_beta   90.00
_cell.angle_gamma   90.00
#
_symmetry.space_group_name_H-M   'P 1'
#
loop_
_entity.id
_entity.type
_entity.pdbx_description
1 polymer ?
#
loop_
_entity_poly.entity_id
_entity_poly.type
_entity_poly.pdbx_seq_one_letter_code
_entity_poly.pdbx_strand_id
1 'polypeptide(L)'
;MSLKSVVAGALALILAPVAASAADLPDLKGRTVTVVTENAYPPLQFVDPKTSQPIGWEYDAMADLAKKLNFKVEYKNISWDAMIPAVSEGQYDIGMTGITIRDDRKEKVDFSDPYMRSEQFILVRGDESRFTDAKSFAGLKDTLIGAQPGTTPFYTAVYSVLDGNEQNPRIKLFETFGATVQALKTGDVDAVLTDGTAGQGYVDASNGGLKLVGGPLGTEDFGFIFKKGSDLVAPINAGIAALRADGTLDALNKKWFLDYKMGQ
;
A
#
# COMPACT_ATOMS: atom_id res chain seq x y z
N MET A 1 -80.36 23.54 5.13
CA MET A 1 -79.01 23.45 5.73
C MET A 1 -78.12 22.71 4.77
N SER A 2 -77.25 23.44 4.16
CA SER A 2 -76.39 22.94 3.07
C SER A 2 -75.00 22.47 3.61
N LEU A 3 -74.66 21.21 3.37
CA LEU A 3 -73.38 20.63 3.72
C LEU A 3 -72.41 20.88 2.55
N LYS A 4 -71.38 21.69 2.78
CA LYS A 4 -70.32 21.95 1.82
C LYS A 4 -69.21 20.88 1.99
N SER A 5 -69.03 20.05 0.96
CA SER A 5 -67.93 19.10 0.91
C SER A 5 -66.63 19.83 0.54
N VAL A 6 -65.60 19.70 1.36
CA VAL A 6 -64.24 20.16 1.11
C VAL A 6 -63.47 18.99 0.50
N VAL A 7 -63.08 19.10 -0.75
CA VAL A 7 -62.17 18.15 -1.42
C VAL A 7 -60.74 18.62 -1.15
N ALA A 8 -59.99 17.87 -0.33
CA ALA A 8 -58.56 18.08 -0.12
C ALA A 8 -57.80 17.34 -1.23
N GLY A 9 -57.20 18.09 -2.14
CA GLY A 9 -56.28 17.56 -3.17
C GLY A 9 -54.92 17.29 -2.59
N ALA A 10 -54.54 16.03 -2.50
CA ALA A 10 -53.16 15.63 -2.15
C ALA A 10 -52.24 15.79 -3.34
N LEU A 11 -51.34 16.76 -3.26
CA LEU A 11 -50.28 16.95 -4.27
C LEU A 11 -49.15 15.94 -3.98
N ALA A 12 -49.10 14.84 -4.76
CA ALA A 12 -48.00 13.88 -4.68
C ALA A 12 -46.76 14.48 -5.37
N LEU A 13 -45.74 14.89 -4.58
CA LEU A 13 -44.44 15.23 -5.10
C LEU A 13 -43.76 13.93 -5.58
N ILE A 14 -43.65 13.76 -6.88
CA ILE A 14 -42.82 12.70 -7.47
C ILE A 14 -41.39 13.17 -7.40
N LEU A 15 -40.62 12.69 -6.42
CA LEU A 15 -39.16 12.76 -6.43
C LEU A 15 -38.66 11.82 -7.54
N ALA A 16 -38.30 12.37 -8.67
CA ALA A 16 -37.54 11.65 -9.68
C ALA A 16 -36.14 11.36 -9.10
N PRO A 17 -35.66 10.11 -9.19
CA PRO A 17 -34.26 9.84 -8.82
C PRO A 17 -33.35 10.61 -9.79
N VAL A 18 -32.54 11.52 -9.25
CA VAL A 18 -31.43 12.10 -10.00
C VAL A 18 -30.45 10.96 -10.22
N ALA A 19 -30.47 10.36 -11.42
CA ALA A 19 -29.41 9.48 -11.88
C ALA A 19 -28.14 10.34 -11.94
N ALA A 20 -27.24 10.16 -11.00
CA ALA A 20 -25.90 10.70 -11.10
C ALA A 20 -25.30 10.15 -12.40
N SER A 21 -25.15 11.02 -13.41
CA SER A 21 -24.41 10.69 -14.62
C SER A 21 -23.03 10.27 -14.18
N ALA A 22 -22.66 9.00 -14.43
CA ALA A 22 -21.27 8.58 -14.33
C ALA A 22 -20.49 9.50 -15.27
N ALA A 23 -19.68 10.41 -14.72
CA ALA A 23 -18.82 11.24 -15.54
C ALA A 23 -17.95 10.31 -16.39
N ASP A 24 -17.85 10.57 -17.68
CA ASP A 24 -17.01 9.80 -18.58
C ASP A 24 -15.57 9.83 -18.03
N LEU A 25 -14.96 8.65 -17.83
CA LEU A 25 -13.59 8.55 -17.37
C LEU A 25 -12.63 9.09 -18.43
N PRO A 26 -11.53 9.72 -18.03
CA PRO A 26 -10.50 10.16 -18.97
C PRO A 26 -9.99 9.00 -19.83
N ASP A 27 -9.91 9.21 -21.14
CA ASP A 27 -9.34 8.25 -22.10
C ASP A 27 -7.89 8.63 -22.42
N LEU A 28 -6.93 7.78 -22.03
CA LEU A 28 -5.51 7.97 -22.30
C LEU A 28 -5.07 7.47 -23.70
N LYS A 29 -6.04 7.11 -24.56
CA LYS A 29 -5.87 6.84 -26.01
C LYS A 29 -4.82 5.80 -26.35
N GLY A 30 -4.68 4.77 -25.51
CA GLY A 30 -3.70 3.71 -25.71
C GLY A 30 -2.26 4.11 -25.43
N ARG A 31 -2.00 5.24 -24.74
CA ARG A 31 -0.67 5.67 -24.28
C ARG A 31 0.03 4.51 -23.54
N THR A 32 1.31 4.32 -23.78
CA THR A 32 2.14 3.45 -22.93
C THR A 32 2.59 4.23 -21.72
N VAL A 33 2.35 3.65 -20.53
CA VAL A 33 2.72 4.21 -19.21
C VAL A 33 3.74 3.26 -18.59
N THR A 34 4.91 3.79 -18.23
CA THR A 34 5.96 3.04 -17.54
C THR A 34 5.71 3.06 -16.05
N VAL A 35 5.64 1.87 -15.44
CA VAL A 35 5.37 1.69 -14.02
C VAL A 35 6.52 0.96 -13.35
N VAL A 36 7.08 1.55 -12.27
CA VAL A 36 8.19 0.94 -11.53
C VAL A 36 7.75 0.42 -10.17
N THR A 37 8.34 -0.70 -9.76
CA THR A 37 8.09 -1.36 -8.47
C THR A 37 9.35 -2.09 -7.99
N GLU A 38 9.41 -2.48 -6.71
CA GLU A 38 10.52 -3.25 -6.14
C GLU A 38 10.27 -4.77 -6.14
N ASN A 39 9.00 -5.20 -6.19
CA ASN A 39 8.60 -6.63 -6.11
C ASN A 39 9.04 -7.36 -4.82
N ALA A 40 9.04 -6.66 -3.69
CA ALA A 40 9.48 -7.20 -2.41
C ALA A 40 8.42 -7.11 -1.30
N TYR A 41 7.16 -6.82 -1.64
CA TYR A 41 6.13 -6.43 -0.67
C TYR A 41 4.82 -7.23 -0.84
N PRO A 42 4.84 -8.56 -0.55
CA PRO A 42 3.63 -9.39 -0.67
C PRO A 42 2.56 -8.98 0.36
N PRO A 43 1.27 -9.10 0.03
CA PRO A 43 0.71 -9.49 -1.26
C PRO A 43 0.44 -8.31 -2.20
N LEU A 44 1.02 -7.11 -1.93
CA LEU A 44 0.84 -5.92 -2.77
C LEU A 44 1.52 -6.09 -4.13
N GLN A 45 2.82 -6.41 -4.12
CA GLN A 45 3.60 -6.72 -5.32
C GLN A 45 4.82 -7.58 -4.93
N PHE A 46 4.96 -8.69 -5.62
CA PHE A 46 6.02 -9.66 -5.34
C PHE A 46 6.21 -10.60 -6.53
N VAL A 47 7.30 -11.34 -6.51
CA VAL A 47 7.52 -12.44 -7.46
C VAL A 47 6.91 -13.72 -6.91
N ASP A 48 5.94 -14.29 -7.61
CA ASP A 48 5.35 -15.57 -7.24
C ASP A 48 6.41 -16.67 -7.26
N PRO A 49 6.67 -17.36 -6.13
CA PRO A 49 7.70 -18.39 -6.06
C PRO A 49 7.43 -19.62 -6.94
N LYS A 50 6.18 -19.84 -7.37
CA LYS A 50 5.81 -20.98 -8.23
C LYS A 50 6.01 -20.68 -9.71
N THR A 51 5.60 -19.50 -10.14
CA THR A 51 5.59 -19.13 -11.57
C THR A 51 6.74 -18.23 -11.96
N SER A 52 7.46 -17.65 -10.98
CA SER A 52 8.47 -16.61 -11.15
C SER A 52 7.94 -15.36 -11.87
N GLN A 53 6.62 -15.15 -11.83
CA GLN A 53 6.00 -13.96 -12.42
C GLN A 53 5.72 -12.91 -11.34
N PRO A 54 5.84 -11.63 -11.67
CA PRO A 54 5.43 -10.55 -10.79
C PRO A 54 3.90 -10.49 -10.72
N ILE A 55 3.36 -10.54 -9.50
CA ILE A 55 1.93 -10.54 -9.19
C ILE A 55 1.66 -9.71 -7.93
N GLY A 56 0.39 -9.44 -7.66
CA GLY A 56 -0.06 -8.81 -6.43
C GLY A 56 -1.22 -7.84 -6.64
N TRP A 57 -1.70 -7.32 -5.53
CA TRP A 57 -2.83 -6.39 -5.50
C TRP A 57 -2.60 -5.16 -6.39
N GLU A 58 -1.40 -4.57 -6.32
CA GLU A 58 -1.07 -3.36 -7.09
C GLU A 58 -0.98 -3.66 -8.59
N TYR A 59 -0.51 -4.84 -8.99
CA TYR A 59 -0.52 -5.26 -10.38
C TYR A 59 -1.92 -5.37 -10.95
N ASP A 60 -2.84 -6.01 -10.20
CA ASP A 60 -4.24 -6.14 -10.61
C ASP A 60 -4.94 -4.77 -10.64
N ALA A 61 -4.75 -3.95 -9.61
CA ALA A 61 -5.32 -2.61 -9.56
C ALA A 61 -4.84 -1.74 -10.74
N MET A 62 -3.55 -1.80 -11.08
CA MET A 62 -2.98 -1.08 -12.21
C MET A 62 -3.51 -1.62 -13.56
N ALA A 63 -3.72 -2.93 -13.68
CA ALA A 63 -4.32 -3.53 -14.87
C ALA A 63 -5.80 -3.08 -15.05
N ASP A 64 -6.58 -3.01 -13.97
CA ASP A 64 -7.95 -2.52 -14.01
C ASP A 64 -8.02 -1.01 -14.30
N LEU A 65 -7.09 -0.21 -13.76
CA LEU A 65 -6.92 1.20 -14.14
C LEU A 65 -6.58 1.35 -15.62
N ALA A 66 -5.64 0.57 -16.13
CA ALA A 66 -5.23 0.58 -17.53
C ALA A 66 -6.41 0.26 -18.47
N LYS A 67 -7.22 -0.71 -18.12
CA LYS A 67 -8.43 -1.07 -18.86
C LYS A 67 -9.46 0.05 -18.84
N LYS A 68 -9.73 0.65 -17.66
CA LYS A 68 -10.75 1.71 -17.52
C LYS A 68 -10.36 3.03 -18.21
N LEU A 69 -9.06 3.35 -18.17
CA LEU A 69 -8.53 4.62 -18.69
C LEU A 69 -7.90 4.48 -20.08
N ASN A 70 -7.96 3.29 -20.69
CA ASN A 70 -7.42 2.99 -22.01
C ASN A 70 -5.95 3.36 -22.16
N PHE A 71 -5.06 2.74 -21.35
CA PHE A 71 -3.61 2.83 -21.51
C PHE A 71 -2.94 1.45 -21.44
N LYS A 72 -1.67 1.36 -21.85
CA LYS A 72 -0.84 0.16 -21.77
C LYS A 72 0.17 0.33 -20.66
N VAL A 73 0.45 -0.73 -19.92
CA VAL A 73 1.44 -0.70 -18.84
C VAL A 73 2.73 -1.39 -19.29
N GLU A 74 3.85 -0.73 -19.06
CA GLU A 74 5.18 -1.32 -19.17
C GLU A 74 5.83 -1.32 -17.77
N TYR A 75 5.95 -2.50 -17.15
CA TYR A 75 6.53 -2.64 -15.83
C TYR A 75 8.05 -2.70 -15.85
N LYS A 76 8.67 -2.02 -14.88
CA LYS A 76 10.12 -2.09 -14.60
C LYS A 76 10.34 -2.40 -13.12
N ASN A 77 11.39 -3.16 -12.83
CA ASN A 77 11.82 -3.42 -11.46
C ASN A 77 13.05 -2.56 -11.14
N ILE A 78 12.98 -1.80 -10.06
CA ILE A 78 14.10 -0.98 -9.56
C ILE A 78 14.15 -1.08 -8.03
N SER A 79 15.29 -0.72 -7.44
CA SER A 79 15.44 -0.67 -5.99
C SER A 79 14.65 0.51 -5.39
N TRP A 80 14.28 0.37 -4.12
CA TRP A 80 13.53 1.41 -3.40
C TRP A 80 14.26 2.77 -3.38
N ASP A 81 15.56 2.77 -3.12
CA ASP A 81 16.37 3.99 -3.02
C ASP A 81 16.41 4.78 -4.33
N ALA A 82 16.34 4.08 -5.47
CA ALA A 82 16.28 4.71 -6.79
C ALA A 82 14.87 5.19 -7.19
N MET A 83 13.81 4.69 -6.55
CA MET A 83 12.43 4.85 -7.05
C MET A 83 11.95 6.30 -7.04
N ILE A 84 12.01 6.97 -5.89
CA ILE A 84 11.55 8.37 -5.78
C ILE A 84 12.39 9.31 -6.67
N PRO A 85 13.75 9.23 -6.67
CA PRO A 85 14.56 9.99 -7.62
C PRO A 85 14.19 9.76 -9.08
N ALA A 86 14.11 8.51 -9.52
CA ALA A 86 13.82 8.18 -10.92
C ALA A 86 12.45 8.68 -11.40
N VAL A 87 11.41 8.56 -10.56
CA VAL A 87 10.08 9.10 -10.87
C VAL A 87 10.08 10.62 -10.83
N SER A 88 10.74 11.25 -9.86
CA SER A 88 10.80 12.73 -9.77
C SER A 88 11.49 13.37 -10.98
N GLU A 89 12.50 12.72 -11.53
CA GLU A 89 13.19 13.13 -12.76
C GLU A 89 12.41 12.83 -14.05
N GLY A 90 11.35 12.01 -13.95
CA GLY A 90 10.51 11.61 -15.09
C GLY A 90 11.14 10.52 -15.95
N GLN A 91 12.03 9.70 -15.39
CA GLN A 91 12.55 8.51 -16.07
C GLN A 91 11.44 7.46 -16.22
N TYR A 92 10.48 7.46 -15.31
CA TYR A 92 9.29 6.61 -15.32
C TYR A 92 8.05 7.42 -14.98
N ASP A 93 6.89 6.98 -15.46
CA ASP A 93 5.63 7.68 -15.31
C ASP A 93 5.00 7.50 -13.92
N ILE A 94 5.04 6.29 -13.38
CA ILE A 94 4.39 5.91 -12.11
C ILE A 94 5.32 5.05 -11.27
N GLY A 95 5.37 5.30 -9.95
CA GLY A 95 5.95 4.38 -8.98
C GLY A 95 4.87 3.73 -8.12
N MET A 96 4.97 2.40 -7.91
CA MET A 96 4.06 1.63 -7.06
C MET A 96 4.84 0.59 -6.27
N THR A 97 4.78 0.65 -4.94
CA THR A 97 5.39 -0.34 -4.03
C THR A 97 4.95 -0.13 -2.58
N GLY A 98 3.62 0.09 -2.37
CA GLY A 98 3.10 0.42 -1.04
C GLY A 98 3.67 1.76 -0.54
N ILE A 99 3.64 2.81 -1.36
CA ILE A 99 4.34 4.05 -1.05
C ILE A 99 3.47 4.93 -0.14
N THR A 100 3.89 5.07 1.12
CA THR A 100 3.22 5.95 2.09
C THR A 100 3.21 7.39 1.62
N ILE A 101 2.04 8.01 1.61
CA ILE A 101 1.84 9.43 1.36
C ILE A 101 2.39 10.22 2.55
N ARG A 102 3.55 10.86 2.38
CA ARG A 102 4.25 11.64 3.39
C ARG A 102 4.65 13.01 2.85
N ASP A 103 4.71 14.02 3.71
CA ASP A 103 4.98 15.40 3.30
C ASP A 103 6.41 15.57 2.74
N ASP A 104 7.42 14.93 3.31
CA ASP A 104 8.79 14.92 2.80
C ASP A 104 8.89 14.33 1.37
N ARG A 105 8.04 13.35 1.05
CA ARG A 105 7.93 12.75 -0.29
C ARG A 105 7.15 13.65 -1.25
N LYS A 106 6.08 14.30 -0.75
CA LYS A 106 5.30 15.27 -1.55
C LYS A 106 6.12 16.48 -2.01
N GLU A 107 7.22 16.80 -1.34
CA GLU A 107 8.15 17.82 -1.83
C GLU A 107 8.80 17.44 -3.16
N LYS A 108 9.00 16.15 -3.42
CA LYS A 108 9.75 15.60 -4.57
C LYS A 108 8.86 15.06 -5.69
N VAL A 109 7.72 14.48 -5.34
CA VAL A 109 6.80 13.81 -6.26
C VAL A 109 5.35 14.21 -5.97
N ASP A 110 4.46 14.00 -6.95
CA ASP A 110 3.03 14.05 -6.70
C ASP A 110 2.51 12.66 -6.37
N PHE A 111 1.42 12.60 -5.63
CA PHE A 111 0.74 11.37 -5.25
C PHE A 111 -0.64 11.27 -5.89
N SER A 112 -1.09 10.05 -6.13
CA SER A 112 -2.52 9.79 -6.32
C SER A 112 -3.29 10.01 -5.02
N ASP A 113 -4.62 10.02 -5.11
CA ASP A 113 -5.48 9.76 -3.97
C ASP A 113 -5.13 8.42 -3.34
N PRO A 114 -5.36 8.25 -2.01
CA PRO A 114 -5.08 6.99 -1.35
C PRO A 114 -5.88 5.83 -1.97
N TYR A 115 -5.19 4.76 -2.34
CA TYR A 115 -5.87 3.53 -2.76
C TYR A 115 -6.05 2.53 -1.61
N MET A 116 -5.21 2.61 -0.56
CA MET A 116 -5.24 1.72 0.60
C MET A 116 -4.78 2.44 1.86
N ARG A 117 -5.31 2.02 3.02
CA ARG A 117 -4.82 2.39 4.35
C ARG A 117 -4.26 1.17 5.04
N SER A 118 -3.13 1.32 5.72
CA SER A 118 -2.50 0.30 6.52
C SER A 118 -2.01 0.87 7.86
N GLU A 119 -1.45 0.02 8.71
CA GLU A 119 -0.90 0.35 10.02
C GLU A 119 0.46 -0.32 10.18
N GLN A 120 1.36 0.30 10.95
CA GLN A 120 2.70 -0.25 11.19
C GLN A 120 2.71 -1.23 12.37
N PHE A 121 3.40 -2.35 12.21
CA PHE A 121 3.56 -3.41 13.22
C PHE A 121 5.00 -3.88 13.33
N ILE A 122 5.28 -4.65 14.39
CA ILE A 122 6.55 -5.36 14.58
C ILE A 122 6.35 -6.81 14.11
N LEU A 123 7.17 -7.22 13.14
CA LEU A 123 7.29 -8.60 12.66
C LEU A 123 8.47 -9.27 13.37
N VAL A 124 8.23 -10.46 13.90
CA VAL A 124 9.24 -11.25 14.65
C VAL A 124 9.18 -12.71 14.24
N ARG A 125 10.20 -13.50 14.64
CA ARG A 125 10.14 -14.95 14.51
C ARG A 125 8.99 -15.54 15.32
N GLY A 126 8.44 -16.67 14.89
CA GLY A 126 7.29 -17.32 15.51
C GLY A 126 7.52 -17.73 16.95
N ASP A 127 8.77 -18.09 17.31
CA ASP A 127 9.23 -18.50 18.65
C ASP A 127 9.68 -17.34 19.53
N GLU A 128 9.68 -16.10 19.04
CA GLU A 128 10.10 -14.93 19.82
C GLU A 128 9.20 -14.75 21.07
N SER A 129 9.80 -14.69 22.24
CA SER A 129 9.10 -14.56 23.51
C SER A 129 9.70 -13.52 24.47
N ARG A 130 10.85 -12.90 24.10
CA ARG A 130 11.54 -11.91 24.94
C ARG A 130 10.80 -10.59 25.03
N PHE A 131 9.98 -10.28 24.03
CA PHE A 131 9.18 -9.07 23.96
C PHE A 131 7.88 -9.32 23.18
N THR A 132 6.84 -8.54 23.47
CA THR A 132 5.52 -8.67 22.89
C THR A 132 4.98 -7.38 22.26
N ASP A 133 5.72 -6.28 22.41
CA ASP A 133 5.35 -4.96 21.89
C ASP A 133 6.61 -4.05 21.78
N ALA A 134 6.41 -2.85 21.22
CA ALA A 134 7.47 -1.87 21.03
C ALA A 134 8.15 -1.45 22.35
N LYS A 135 7.38 -1.29 23.43
CA LYS A 135 7.90 -0.85 24.72
C LYS A 135 8.81 -1.93 25.36
N SER A 136 8.36 -3.17 25.36
CA SER A 136 9.16 -4.29 25.86
C SER A 136 10.40 -4.55 25.00
N PHE A 137 10.30 -4.41 23.67
CA PHE A 137 11.45 -4.45 22.77
C PHE A 137 12.47 -3.34 23.09
N ALA A 138 12.01 -2.10 23.23
CA ALA A 138 12.88 -0.95 23.52
C ALA A 138 13.68 -1.14 24.80
N GLY A 139 13.09 -1.81 25.81
CA GLY A 139 13.73 -2.13 27.10
C GLY A 139 14.86 -3.15 27.01
N LEU A 140 14.96 -3.93 25.94
CA LEU A 140 16.02 -4.90 25.71
C LEU A 140 17.19 -4.24 24.96
N LYS A 141 18.41 -4.25 25.55
CA LYS A 141 19.54 -3.51 24.96
C LYS A 141 20.23 -4.24 23.81
N ASP A 142 20.15 -5.56 23.80
CA ASP A 142 20.89 -6.42 22.87
C ASP A 142 20.06 -6.93 21.68
N THR A 143 18.85 -6.39 21.51
CA THR A 143 17.96 -6.74 20.38
C THR A 143 18.16 -5.80 19.21
N LEU A 144 18.12 -6.34 17.98
CA LEU A 144 18.38 -5.64 16.74
C LEU A 144 17.10 -5.52 15.88
N ILE A 145 16.93 -4.38 15.21
CA ILE A 145 15.91 -4.14 14.20
C ILE A 145 16.55 -4.17 12.82
N GLY A 146 15.99 -4.98 11.91
CA GLY A 146 16.29 -4.88 10.50
C GLY A 146 15.42 -3.80 9.83
N ALA A 147 16.02 -2.98 8.97
CA ALA A 147 15.29 -1.93 8.27
C ALA A 147 15.88 -1.66 6.88
N GLN A 148 15.02 -1.19 5.96
CA GLN A 148 15.44 -0.65 4.67
C GLN A 148 15.45 0.88 4.77
N PRO A 149 16.56 1.56 4.42
CA PRO A 149 16.70 3.00 4.60
C PRO A 149 15.61 3.80 3.87
N GLY A 150 15.17 4.93 4.47
CA GLY A 150 14.22 5.85 3.84
C GLY A 150 12.77 5.36 3.75
N THR A 151 12.48 4.14 4.23
CA THR A 151 11.13 3.60 4.30
C THR A 151 10.37 4.14 5.51
N THR A 152 9.03 4.07 5.48
CA THR A 152 8.22 4.38 6.66
C THR A 152 8.50 3.44 7.83
N PRO A 153 8.63 2.11 7.62
CA PRO A 153 9.07 1.19 8.67
C PRO A 153 10.40 1.57 9.32
N PHE A 154 11.39 2.05 8.55
CA PHE A 154 12.65 2.54 9.11
C PHE A 154 12.41 3.70 10.09
N TYR A 155 11.65 4.72 9.67
CA TYR A 155 11.36 5.87 10.54
C TYR A 155 10.48 5.49 11.73
N THR A 156 9.56 4.53 11.58
CA THR A 156 8.79 3.98 12.70
C THR A 156 9.71 3.28 13.73
N ALA A 157 10.70 2.51 13.25
CA ALA A 157 11.71 1.90 14.13
C ALA A 157 12.49 2.96 14.91
N VAL A 158 12.91 4.02 14.23
CA VAL A 158 13.69 5.12 14.85
C VAL A 158 12.87 5.90 15.87
N TYR A 159 11.72 6.41 15.46
CA TYR A 159 10.98 7.43 16.22
C TYR A 159 9.88 6.88 17.11
N SER A 160 9.30 5.72 16.79
CA SER A 160 8.21 5.13 17.57
C SER A 160 8.66 3.98 18.48
N VAL A 161 9.78 3.32 18.15
CA VAL A 161 10.28 2.16 18.93
C VAL A 161 11.54 2.47 19.70
N LEU A 162 12.48 3.20 19.08
CA LEU A 162 13.77 3.55 19.68
C LEU A 162 13.79 5.01 20.19
N ASP A 163 14.96 5.61 20.20
CA ASP A 163 15.25 6.90 20.87
C ASP A 163 15.29 8.12 19.91
N GLY A 164 14.87 7.95 18.65
CA GLY A 164 14.87 9.00 17.63
C GLY A 164 16.22 9.20 16.93
N ASN A 165 17.20 8.33 17.17
CA ASN A 165 18.49 8.39 16.49
C ASN A 165 18.52 7.48 15.27
N GLU A 166 18.57 8.06 14.07
CA GLU A 166 18.66 7.31 12.81
C GLU A 166 19.95 6.47 12.67
N GLN A 167 20.99 6.81 13.44
CA GLN A 167 22.26 6.08 13.51
C GLN A 167 22.34 5.14 14.72
N ASN A 168 21.19 4.79 15.33
CA ASN A 168 21.15 3.89 16.45
C ASN A 168 21.78 2.53 16.07
N PRO A 169 22.82 2.04 16.81
CA PRO A 169 23.54 0.81 16.47
C PRO A 169 22.66 -0.45 16.51
N ARG A 170 21.49 -0.37 17.10
CA ARG A 170 20.49 -1.45 17.10
C ARG A 170 19.74 -1.57 15.76
N ILE A 171 19.88 -0.63 14.85
CA ILE A 171 19.28 -0.69 13.50
C ILE A 171 20.32 -1.26 12.55
N LYS A 172 19.98 -2.37 11.90
CA LYS A 172 20.77 -2.99 10.82
C LYS A 172 20.10 -2.70 9.50
N LEU A 173 20.83 -2.07 8.59
CA LEU A 173 20.31 -1.63 7.30
C LEU A 173 20.54 -2.69 6.22
N PHE A 174 19.52 -2.90 5.40
CA PHE A 174 19.52 -3.82 4.28
C PHE A 174 19.04 -3.10 3.01
N GLU A 175 19.52 -3.54 1.85
CA GLU A 175 19.23 -2.90 0.56
C GLU A 175 17.76 -3.08 0.15
N THR A 176 17.17 -4.26 0.43
CA THR A 176 15.77 -4.56 0.08
C THR A 176 14.97 -4.99 1.31
N PHE A 177 13.65 -4.79 1.25
CA PHE A 177 12.76 -5.28 2.33
C PHE A 177 12.79 -6.81 2.45
N GLY A 178 12.89 -7.53 1.33
CA GLY A 178 13.04 -8.99 1.33
C GLY A 178 14.30 -9.47 2.06
N ALA A 179 15.44 -8.77 1.88
CA ALA A 179 16.68 -9.06 2.61
C ALA A 179 16.53 -8.81 4.11
N THR A 180 15.80 -7.76 4.50
CA THR A 180 15.47 -7.46 5.89
C THR A 180 14.69 -8.60 6.55
N VAL A 181 13.67 -9.11 5.88
CA VAL A 181 12.87 -10.25 6.38
C VAL A 181 13.69 -11.55 6.40
N GLN A 182 14.58 -11.74 5.44
CA GLN A 182 15.49 -12.90 5.46
C GLN A 182 16.42 -12.85 6.67
N ALA A 183 17.00 -11.68 6.98
CA ALA A 183 17.84 -11.49 8.17
C ALA A 183 17.06 -11.76 9.49
N LEU A 184 15.76 -11.44 9.54
CA LEU A 184 14.90 -11.82 10.65
C LEU A 184 14.75 -13.34 10.76
N LYS A 185 14.52 -14.04 9.64
CA LYS A 185 14.38 -15.51 9.62
C LYS A 185 15.65 -16.23 10.06
N THR A 186 16.83 -15.73 9.66
CA THR A 186 18.14 -16.31 10.02
C THR A 186 18.60 -15.94 11.43
N GLY A 187 17.97 -14.96 12.08
CA GLY A 187 18.32 -14.52 13.43
C GLY A 187 19.41 -13.44 13.49
N ASP A 188 19.78 -12.86 12.33
CA ASP A 188 20.73 -11.74 12.26
C ASP A 188 20.13 -10.45 12.83
N VAL A 189 18.79 -10.35 12.87
CA VAL A 189 18.02 -9.33 13.58
C VAL A 189 16.88 -9.98 14.36
N ASP A 190 16.32 -9.26 15.34
CA ASP A 190 15.27 -9.77 16.22
C ASP A 190 13.88 -9.30 15.83
N ALA A 191 13.78 -8.16 15.17
CA ALA A 191 12.54 -7.54 14.73
C ALA A 191 12.70 -6.84 13.39
N VAL A 192 11.59 -6.70 12.68
CA VAL A 192 11.44 -5.87 11.48
C VAL A 192 10.16 -5.07 11.63
N LEU A 193 10.18 -3.78 11.31
CA LEU A 193 8.96 -2.98 11.21
C LEU A 193 8.39 -3.14 9.79
N THR A 194 7.06 -3.22 9.70
CA THR A 194 6.35 -3.37 8.42
C THR A 194 4.93 -2.87 8.57
N ASP A 195 4.29 -2.51 7.47
CA ASP A 195 2.85 -2.37 7.49
C ASP A 195 2.15 -3.74 7.68
N GLY A 196 0.93 -3.69 8.23
CA GLY A 196 0.18 -4.91 8.55
C GLY A 196 -0.14 -5.77 7.33
N THR A 197 -0.29 -5.14 6.17
CA THR A 197 -0.60 -5.84 4.92
C THR A 197 0.55 -6.73 4.46
N ALA A 198 1.75 -6.16 4.31
CA ALA A 198 2.94 -6.92 3.93
C ALA A 198 3.40 -7.85 5.06
N GLY A 199 3.33 -7.39 6.31
CA GLY A 199 3.65 -8.22 7.48
C GLY A 199 2.81 -9.49 7.53
N GLN A 200 1.49 -9.39 7.32
CA GLN A 200 0.60 -10.55 7.28
C GLN A 200 0.94 -11.46 6.09
N GLY A 201 1.27 -10.90 4.92
CA GLY A 201 1.72 -11.69 3.76
C GLY A 201 2.95 -12.55 4.09
N TYR A 202 3.93 -11.98 4.79
CA TYR A 202 5.12 -12.74 5.24
C TYR A 202 4.79 -13.77 6.33
N VAL A 203 3.87 -13.45 7.26
CA VAL A 203 3.38 -14.41 8.28
C VAL A 203 2.73 -15.60 7.61
N ASP A 204 1.80 -15.37 6.69
CA ASP A 204 1.07 -16.42 5.97
C ASP A 204 2.03 -17.32 5.16
N ALA A 205 3.05 -16.74 4.52
CA ALA A 205 4.07 -17.47 3.78
C ALA A 205 5.07 -18.24 4.66
N SER A 206 5.11 -17.97 5.96
CA SER A 206 6.14 -18.53 6.86
C SER A 206 5.81 -19.86 7.49
N ASN A 207 4.57 -20.36 7.31
CA ASN A 207 4.09 -21.60 8.00
C ASN A 207 4.34 -21.56 9.52
N GLY A 208 4.06 -20.43 10.16
CA GLY A 208 4.26 -20.25 11.59
C GLY A 208 5.67 -19.82 11.99
N GLY A 209 6.58 -19.64 11.03
CA GLY A 209 7.94 -19.17 11.29
C GLY A 209 8.04 -17.69 11.64
N LEU A 210 7.00 -16.90 11.35
CA LEU A 210 6.89 -15.47 11.67
C LEU A 210 5.55 -15.15 12.33
N LYS A 211 5.50 -14.04 13.06
CA LYS A 211 4.27 -13.45 13.62
C LYS A 211 4.39 -11.94 13.78
N LEU A 212 3.26 -11.25 13.76
CA LEU A 212 3.16 -9.86 14.18
C LEU A 212 2.95 -9.79 15.69
N VAL A 213 3.56 -8.80 16.35
CA VAL A 213 3.41 -8.57 17.78
C VAL A 213 3.11 -7.12 18.10
N GLY A 214 2.44 -6.89 19.23
CA GLY A 214 2.01 -5.58 19.68
C GLY A 214 0.77 -5.07 18.96
N GLY A 215 0.38 -3.82 19.30
CA GLY A 215 -0.63 -3.05 18.57
C GLY A 215 0.00 -2.20 17.47
N PRO A 216 -0.84 -1.48 16.69
CA PRO A 216 -0.37 -0.59 15.64
C PRO A 216 0.48 0.55 16.21
N LEU A 217 1.58 0.86 15.53
CA LEU A 217 2.52 1.93 15.87
C LEU A 217 2.25 3.23 15.09
N GLY A 218 1.31 3.21 14.20
CA GLY A 218 0.88 4.34 13.38
C GLY A 218 0.06 3.87 12.20
N THR A 219 -0.68 4.79 11.60
CA THR A 219 -1.46 4.56 10.37
C THR A 219 -0.78 5.25 9.19
N GLU A 220 -0.95 4.69 8.00
CA GLU A 220 -0.44 5.23 6.75
C GLU A 220 -1.43 5.01 5.62
N ASP A 221 -1.42 5.93 4.67
CA ASP A 221 -2.15 5.82 3.42
C ASP A 221 -1.17 5.58 2.28
N PHE A 222 -1.44 4.61 1.41
CA PHE A 222 -0.63 4.33 0.22
C PHE A 222 -1.18 5.03 -1.01
N GLY A 223 -0.28 5.61 -1.81
CA GLY A 223 -0.58 6.23 -3.09
C GLY A 223 0.46 5.88 -4.15
N PHE A 224 0.06 5.93 -5.42
CA PHE A 224 1.00 5.90 -6.53
C PHE A 224 1.73 7.24 -6.61
N ILE A 225 3.01 7.22 -7.00
CA ILE A 225 3.81 8.43 -7.15
C ILE A 225 4.04 8.78 -8.61
N PHE A 226 4.17 10.08 -8.87
CA PHE A 226 4.34 10.66 -10.19
C PHE A 226 5.36 11.80 -10.13
N LYS A 227 5.98 12.12 -11.26
CA LYS A 227 6.70 13.37 -11.37
C LYS A 227 5.80 14.55 -11.04
N LYS A 228 6.35 15.60 -10.41
CA LYS A 228 5.64 16.86 -10.14
C LYS A 228 4.97 17.42 -11.39
N GLY A 229 3.65 17.71 -11.27
CA GLY A 229 2.86 18.26 -12.38
C GLY A 229 2.51 17.23 -13.46
N SER A 230 2.57 15.94 -13.19
CA SER A 230 2.20 14.89 -14.14
C SER A 230 0.73 14.98 -14.55
N ASP A 231 0.47 14.85 -15.84
CA ASP A 231 -0.88 14.79 -16.43
C ASP A 231 -1.63 13.49 -16.09
N LEU A 232 -0.94 12.50 -15.52
CA LEU A 232 -1.53 11.22 -15.13
C LEU A 232 -2.24 11.26 -13.77
N VAL A 233 -1.93 12.21 -12.88
CA VAL A 233 -2.49 12.23 -11.52
C VAL A 233 -4.02 12.29 -11.55
N ALA A 234 -4.59 13.24 -12.27
CA ALA A 234 -6.04 13.40 -12.34
C ALA A 234 -6.76 12.21 -12.99
N PRO A 235 -6.31 11.66 -14.13
CA PRO A 235 -6.87 10.43 -14.69
C PRO A 235 -6.79 9.24 -13.76
N ILE A 236 -5.64 8.99 -13.11
CA ILE A 236 -5.48 7.86 -12.18
C ILE A 236 -6.41 8.03 -10.97
N ASN A 237 -6.57 9.23 -10.41
CA ASN A 237 -7.50 9.49 -9.32
C ASN A 237 -8.96 9.22 -9.72
N ALA A 238 -9.37 9.65 -10.92
CA ALA A 238 -10.67 9.31 -11.45
C ALA A 238 -10.87 7.79 -11.59
N GLY A 239 -9.85 7.10 -12.07
CA GLY A 239 -9.83 5.63 -12.14
C GLY A 239 -9.95 4.96 -10.77
N ILE A 240 -9.16 5.38 -9.77
CA ILE A 240 -9.23 4.86 -8.39
C ILE A 240 -10.64 5.06 -7.82
N ALA A 241 -11.23 6.25 -7.99
CA ALA A 241 -12.59 6.53 -7.55
C ALA A 241 -13.60 5.60 -8.21
N ALA A 242 -13.46 5.34 -9.51
CA ALA A 242 -14.34 4.43 -10.25
C ALA A 242 -14.19 2.97 -9.79
N LEU A 243 -12.95 2.48 -9.57
CA LEU A 243 -12.69 1.14 -9.04
C LEU A 243 -13.24 0.95 -7.63
N ARG A 244 -13.24 2.03 -6.83
CA ARG A 244 -13.86 2.02 -5.50
C ARG A 244 -15.38 2.00 -5.60
N ALA A 245 -15.96 2.80 -6.47
CA ALA A 245 -17.41 2.93 -6.60
C ALA A 245 -18.08 1.66 -7.16
N ASP A 246 -17.42 0.92 -8.04
CA ASP A 246 -17.95 -0.32 -8.62
C ASP A 246 -17.59 -1.60 -7.83
N GLY A 247 -16.90 -1.47 -6.69
CA GLY A 247 -16.52 -2.58 -5.81
C GLY A 247 -15.29 -3.36 -6.26
N THR A 248 -14.60 -2.93 -7.31
CA THR A 248 -13.38 -3.62 -7.80
C THR A 248 -12.30 -3.65 -6.71
N LEU A 249 -12.05 -2.53 -5.99
CA LEU A 249 -11.05 -2.51 -4.92
C LEU A 249 -11.39 -3.49 -3.80
N ASP A 250 -12.67 -3.64 -3.44
CA ASP A 250 -13.09 -4.61 -2.42
C ASP A 250 -12.89 -6.06 -2.90
N ALA A 251 -13.15 -6.32 -4.18
CA ALA A 251 -12.89 -7.63 -4.78
C ALA A 251 -11.38 -7.95 -4.80
N LEU A 252 -10.52 -6.98 -5.10
CA LEU A 252 -9.06 -7.13 -5.02
C LEU A 252 -8.59 -7.36 -3.58
N ASN A 253 -9.15 -6.63 -2.62
CA ASN A 253 -8.85 -6.84 -1.20
C ASN A 253 -9.21 -8.27 -0.78
N LYS A 254 -10.41 -8.75 -1.16
CA LYS A 254 -10.80 -10.12 -0.89
C LYS A 254 -9.86 -11.12 -1.55
N LYS A 255 -9.55 -10.94 -2.84
CA LYS A 255 -8.65 -11.84 -3.59
C LYS A 255 -7.29 -11.97 -2.92
N TRP A 256 -6.65 -10.84 -2.59
CA TRP A 256 -5.25 -10.83 -2.19
C TRP A 256 -5.01 -10.96 -0.68
N PHE A 257 -5.94 -10.48 0.17
CA PHE A 257 -5.76 -10.49 1.62
C PHE A 257 -6.55 -11.60 2.33
N LEU A 258 -7.57 -12.18 1.68
CA LEU A 258 -8.37 -13.26 2.28
C LEU A 258 -8.20 -14.60 1.56
N ASP A 259 -8.29 -14.59 0.23
CA ASP A 259 -8.35 -15.84 -0.55
C ASP A 259 -6.96 -16.32 -1.01
N TYR A 260 -6.05 -15.43 -1.38
CA TYR A 260 -4.71 -15.80 -1.84
C TYR A 260 -3.87 -16.37 -0.69
N LYS A 261 -3.21 -17.51 -0.95
CA LYS A 261 -2.27 -18.13 -0.01
C LYS A 261 -0.93 -18.30 -0.70
N MET A 262 0.05 -17.53 -0.25
CA MET A 262 1.40 -17.58 -0.80
C MET A 262 2.00 -18.98 -0.61
N GLY A 263 2.50 -19.55 -1.70
CA GLY A 263 3.19 -20.85 -1.66
C GLY A 263 2.29 -22.10 -1.65
N GLN A 264 0.96 -21.95 -1.63
CA GLN A 264 0.00 -23.06 -1.71
C GLN A 264 -0.41 -23.40 -3.14
#